data_3beab4e9aeeb5e306338cf3f1605a552
#
_entry.id   3beab4e9aeeb5e306338cf3f1605a552
#
_cell.length_a   1.000
_cell.length_b   1.000
_cell.length_c   1.000
_cell.angle_alpha   90.00
_cell.angle_beta   90.00
_cell.angle_gamma   90.00
#
_symmetry.space_group_name_H-M   'P 1'
#
loop_
_entity.id
_entity.type
_entity.pdbx_description
1 polymer ?
#
loop_
_entity_poly.entity_id
_entity_poly.type
_entity_poly.pdbx_seq_one_letter_code
_entity_poly.pdbx_strand_id
1 'polypeptide(L)'
;MVVLEYVLLIVFSYFIGNISWARIISKKNNGDITKSGSGNPGTMNMLRTYGAGKGFLTLILDLLKGLIPALAGKLLFKYTGLNEDIGLYLAGLFAIVGHMYPAIYKFKGGKGVATSLGVFMVANPLWLIASFIVGFFYVWFFDYGSVASLFIVATMSIIQGYQNSAKYATGSAELLSVNLLLFAIFALIWFAHRTNIVRLLLGKENKANLQKSFKKKLQKQKKEEVKTEYQEQKSELKQEFKALKAEYRRDVKAKKKELKKQYKQIERSLKQSTADIMANEIEENVTDSEANAAVENITEKENKTEN
;
A
#
# COMPACT_ATOMS: atom_id res chain seq x y z
N MET A 1 23.22 -19.39 40.91
CA MET A 1 23.08 -19.13 39.46
C MET A 1 21.65 -19.36 38.97
N VAL A 2 21.05 -20.49 39.23
CA VAL A 2 19.67 -20.87 38.78
C VAL A 2 18.62 -19.78 39.09
N VAL A 3 18.55 -19.29 40.36
CA VAL A 3 17.59 -18.25 40.74
C VAL A 3 17.75 -16.96 39.91
N LEU A 4 19.01 -16.59 39.61
CA LEU A 4 19.29 -15.40 38.76
C LEU A 4 18.75 -15.58 37.34
N GLU A 5 18.88 -16.75 36.75
CA GLU A 5 18.36 -17.06 35.41
C GLU A 5 16.85 -16.91 35.35
N TYR A 6 16.11 -17.43 36.33
CA TYR A 6 14.67 -17.24 36.44
C TYR A 6 14.28 -15.76 36.56
N VAL A 7 14.96 -15.00 37.43
CA VAL A 7 14.68 -13.57 37.64
C VAL A 7 14.94 -12.77 36.37
N LEU A 8 16.10 -12.98 35.74
CA LEU A 8 16.45 -12.27 34.49
C LEU A 8 15.48 -12.61 33.37
N LEU A 9 15.09 -13.86 33.22
CA LEU A 9 14.12 -14.29 32.21
C LEU A 9 12.75 -13.64 32.42
N ILE A 10 12.26 -13.61 33.66
CA ILE A 10 10.99 -12.97 34.03
C ILE A 10 11.02 -11.47 33.71
N VAL A 11 12.06 -10.77 34.15
CA VAL A 11 12.18 -9.33 33.95
C VAL A 11 12.29 -8.98 32.48
N PHE A 12 13.16 -9.67 31.75
CA PHE A 12 13.30 -9.50 30.29
C PHE A 12 11.96 -9.72 29.56
N SER A 13 11.30 -10.83 29.83
CA SER A 13 10.05 -11.20 29.17
C SER A 13 8.93 -10.18 29.46
N TYR A 14 8.82 -9.73 30.71
CA TYR A 14 7.86 -8.71 31.11
C TYR A 14 8.08 -7.40 30.38
N PHE A 15 9.33 -6.90 30.28
CA PHE A 15 9.61 -5.65 29.59
C PHE A 15 9.41 -5.74 28.09
N ILE A 16 9.74 -6.84 27.44
CA ILE A 16 9.36 -7.07 26.03
C ILE A 16 7.84 -7.04 25.86
N GLY A 17 7.12 -7.68 26.76
CA GLY A 17 5.66 -7.67 26.79
C GLY A 17 5.06 -6.25 26.92
N ASN A 18 5.70 -5.33 27.66
CA ASN A 18 5.22 -3.97 27.89
C ASN A 18 5.13 -3.13 26.59
N ILE A 19 5.79 -3.48 25.51
CA ILE A 19 5.72 -2.77 24.25
C ILE A 19 4.32 -2.88 23.67
N SER A 20 3.58 -1.78 23.63
CA SER A 20 2.22 -1.73 23.08
C SER A 20 2.21 -1.25 21.64
N TRP A 21 2.34 -2.18 20.71
CA TRP A 21 2.38 -1.86 19.28
C TRP A 21 1.11 -1.17 18.78
N ALA A 22 -0.06 -1.55 19.29
CA ALA A 22 -1.32 -0.88 18.97
C ALA A 22 -1.29 0.61 19.31
N ARG A 23 -0.73 1.01 20.46
CA ARG A 23 -0.57 2.41 20.85
C ARG A 23 0.45 3.13 19.98
N ILE A 24 1.59 2.50 19.71
CA ILE A 24 2.65 3.07 18.86
C ILE A 24 2.12 3.33 17.46
N ILE A 25 1.46 2.33 16.84
CA ILE A 25 0.90 2.44 15.49
C ILE A 25 -0.22 3.48 15.44
N SER A 26 -1.13 3.51 16.44
CA SER A 26 -2.22 4.48 16.47
C SER A 26 -1.68 5.92 16.61
N LYS A 27 -0.68 6.15 17.47
CA LYS A 27 -0.03 7.46 17.64
C LYS A 27 0.64 7.93 16.34
N LYS A 28 1.33 7.04 15.61
CA LYS A 28 1.91 7.36 14.29
C LYS A 28 0.85 7.70 13.22
N ASN A 29 -0.42 7.37 13.46
CA ASN A 29 -1.55 7.73 12.59
C ASN A 29 -2.43 8.83 13.22
N ASN A 30 -1.85 9.69 14.05
CA ASN A 30 -2.50 10.84 14.70
C ASN A 30 -3.75 10.46 15.52
N GLY A 31 -3.74 9.28 16.15
CA GLY A 31 -4.87 8.80 16.95
C GLY A 31 -4.46 8.11 18.23
N ASP A 32 -5.46 7.77 19.06
CA ASP A 32 -5.30 7.00 20.29
C ASP A 32 -6.28 5.83 20.28
N ILE A 33 -5.75 4.62 20.15
CA ILE A 33 -6.54 3.38 20.11
C ILE A 33 -7.30 3.13 21.42
N THR A 34 -6.85 3.71 22.53
CA THR A 34 -7.51 3.55 23.84
C THR A 34 -8.76 4.40 23.98
N LYS A 35 -8.89 5.41 23.10
CA LYS A 35 -10.08 6.29 23.02
C LYS A 35 -10.97 5.95 21.81
N SER A 36 -10.61 4.90 21.06
CA SER A 36 -11.30 4.53 19.82
C SER A 36 -11.84 3.10 19.86
N GLY A 37 -12.99 2.87 19.24
CA GLY A 37 -13.63 1.57 19.16
C GLY A 37 -13.92 0.96 20.54
N SER A 38 -13.36 -0.20 20.85
CA SER A 38 -13.52 -0.86 22.15
C SER A 38 -12.60 -0.32 23.25
N GLY A 39 -11.70 0.59 22.94
CA GLY A 39 -10.68 1.09 23.86
C GLY A 39 -9.54 0.09 24.18
N ASN A 40 -9.62 -1.14 23.72
CA ASN A 40 -8.60 -2.16 23.96
C ASN A 40 -7.43 -1.98 23.00
N PRO A 41 -6.16 -1.84 23.46
CA PRO A 41 -5.01 -1.70 22.58
C PRO A 41 -4.53 -3.05 22.03
N GLY A 42 -5.25 -3.62 21.07
CA GLY A 42 -4.94 -4.92 20.47
C GLY A 42 -5.46 -5.05 19.04
N THR A 43 -5.08 -6.15 18.39
CA THR A 43 -5.31 -6.49 16.98
C THR A 43 -6.72 -6.20 16.49
N MET A 44 -7.75 -6.71 17.18
CA MET A 44 -9.14 -6.61 16.73
C MET A 44 -9.68 -5.18 16.79
N ASN A 45 -9.23 -4.37 17.74
CA ASN A 45 -9.58 -2.95 17.80
C ASN A 45 -8.84 -2.16 16.72
N MET A 46 -7.58 -2.46 16.47
CA MET A 46 -6.80 -1.88 15.37
C MET A 46 -7.41 -2.20 14.00
N LEU A 47 -7.86 -3.44 13.79
CA LEU A 47 -8.57 -3.86 12.59
C LEU A 47 -9.83 -3.03 12.34
N ARG A 48 -10.66 -2.84 13.38
CA ARG A 48 -11.92 -2.06 13.28
C ARG A 48 -11.67 -0.58 13.03
N THR A 49 -10.69 0.01 13.70
CA THR A 49 -10.45 1.45 13.72
C THR A 49 -9.57 1.92 12.56
N TYR A 50 -8.48 1.17 12.28
CA TYR A 50 -7.45 1.55 11.30
C TYR A 50 -7.38 0.62 10.08
N GLY A 51 -8.27 -0.37 10.01
CA GLY A 51 -8.38 -1.30 8.89
C GLY A 51 -7.44 -2.50 8.95
N ALA A 52 -7.60 -3.41 7.96
CA ALA A 52 -6.95 -4.73 7.95
C ALA A 52 -5.41 -4.66 8.02
N GLY A 53 -4.77 -3.74 7.28
CA GLY A 53 -3.31 -3.64 7.26
C GLY A 53 -2.71 -3.29 8.62
N LYS A 54 -3.28 -2.32 9.34
CA LYS A 54 -2.80 -1.93 10.67
C LYS A 54 -3.14 -2.98 11.74
N GLY A 55 -4.30 -3.62 11.63
CA GLY A 55 -4.68 -4.74 12.47
C GLY A 55 -3.72 -5.92 12.32
N PHE A 56 -3.40 -6.31 11.08
CA PHE A 56 -2.46 -7.39 10.79
C PHE A 56 -1.03 -7.07 11.26
N LEU A 57 -0.54 -5.85 11.02
CA LEU A 57 0.76 -5.41 11.54
C LEU A 57 0.81 -5.51 13.07
N THR A 58 -0.26 -5.09 13.77
CA THR A 58 -0.35 -5.21 15.23
C THR A 58 -0.33 -6.66 15.66
N LEU A 59 -1.04 -7.56 14.95
CA LEU A 59 -1.04 -9.00 15.23
C LEU A 59 0.37 -9.59 15.18
N ILE A 60 1.10 -9.34 14.09
CA ILE A 60 2.45 -9.85 13.90
C ILE A 60 3.40 -9.33 14.98
N LEU A 61 3.39 -8.04 15.26
CA LEU A 61 4.27 -7.44 16.25
C LEU A 61 3.95 -7.89 17.69
N ASP A 62 2.66 -8.08 18.03
CA ASP A 62 2.24 -8.61 19.31
C ASP A 62 2.52 -10.13 19.43
N LEU A 63 2.51 -10.87 18.33
CA LEU A 63 2.94 -12.27 18.28
C LEU A 63 4.46 -12.38 18.52
N LEU A 64 5.26 -11.56 17.85
CA LEU A 64 6.73 -11.58 18.00
C LEU A 64 7.17 -11.29 19.42
N LYS A 65 6.50 -10.42 20.16
CA LYS A 65 6.84 -10.15 21.56
C LYS A 65 6.48 -11.28 22.53
N GLY A 66 5.70 -12.25 22.10
CA GLY A 66 5.50 -13.51 22.81
C GLY A 66 6.48 -14.59 22.38
N LEU A 67 6.73 -14.68 21.05
CA LEU A 67 7.62 -15.66 20.45
C LEU A 67 9.07 -15.49 20.91
N ILE A 68 9.60 -14.26 20.85
CA ILE A 68 10.99 -13.99 21.19
C ILE A 68 11.33 -14.37 22.65
N PRO A 69 10.59 -13.91 23.67
CA PRO A 69 10.84 -14.34 25.04
C PRO A 69 10.68 -15.84 25.25
N ALA A 70 9.62 -16.45 24.68
CA ALA A 70 9.36 -17.89 24.82
C ALA A 70 10.51 -18.73 24.23
N LEU A 71 11.00 -18.35 23.05
CA LEU A 71 12.15 -19.01 22.43
C LEU A 71 13.44 -18.78 23.25
N ALA A 72 13.66 -17.57 23.71
CA ALA A 72 14.82 -17.25 24.57
C ALA A 72 14.79 -18.07 25.87
N GLY A 73 13.64 -18.19 26.53
CA GLY A 73 13.47 -18.99 27.73
C GLY A 73 13.69 -20.48 27.49
N LYS A 74 13.15 -21.00 26.38
CA LYS A 74 13.36 -22.39 25.97
C LYS A 74 14.85 -22.68 25.76
N LEU A 75 15.56 -21.86 25.03
CA LEU A 75 16.97 -22.03 24.72
C LEU A 75 17.85 -21.84 25.97
N LEU A 76 17.60 -20.80 26.78
CA LEU A 76 18.34 -20.56 28.01
C LEU A 76 18.29 -21.78 28.93
N PHE A 77 17.09 -22.28 29.22
CA PHE A 77 16.92 -23.41 30.13
C PHE A 77 17.52 -24.70 29.56
N LYS A 78 17.41 -24.92 28.27
CA LYS A 78 18.08 -26.04 27.60
C LYS A 78 19.61 -25.97 27.77
N TYR A 79 20.23 -24.80 27.58
CA TYR A 79 21.69 -24.63 27.70
C TYR A 79 22.19 -24.72 29.14
N THR A 80 21.36 -24.33 30.12
CA THR A 80 21.71 -24.39 31.55
C THR A 80 21.36 -25.70 32.21
N GLY A 81 20.83 -26.69 31.45
CA GLY A 81 20.42 -27.99 31.95
C GLY A 81 19.10 -27.97 32.71
N LEU A 82 18.34 -26.88 32.63
CA LEU A 82 16.98 -26.79 33.19
C LEU A 82 15.93 -27.29 32.18
N ASN A 83 14.72 -27.50 32.68
CA ASN A 83 13.63 -27.93 31.81
C ASN A 83 13.22 -26.87 30.80
N GLU A 84 13.43 -27.14 29.51
CA GLU A 84 13.21 -26.20 28.42
C GLU A 84 11.76 -25.72 28.28
N ASP A 85 10.76 -26.57 28.60
CA ASP A 85 9.34 -26.19 28.51
C ASP A 85 8.94 -25.28 29.68
N ILE A 86 9.56 -25.44 30.86
CA ILE A 86 9.39 -24.48 31.96
C ILE A 86 9.92 -23.13 31.55
N GLY A 87 11.12 -23.07 30.94
CA GLY A 87 11.69 -21.81 30.41
C GLY A 87 10.77 -21.13 29.37
N LEU A 88 10.26 -21.93 28.44
CA LEU A 88 9.33 -21.49 27.39
C LEU A 88 8.06 -20.83 27.98
N TYR A 89 7.33 -21.60 28.83
CA TYR A 89 6.04 -21.12 29.35
C TYR A 89 6.21 -20.03 30.41
N LEU A 90 7.26 -20.02 31.18
CA LEU A 90 7.57 -18.98 32.16
C LEU A 90 7.82 -17.64 31.44
N ALA A 91 8.70 -17.64 30.45
CA ALA A 91 8.95 -16.44 29.63
C ALA A 91 7.71 -15.97 28.88
N GLY A 92 6.95 -16.91 28.30
CA GLY A 92 5.69 -16.64 27.63
C GLY A 92 4.65 -16.01 28.53
N LEU A 93 4.48 -16.56 29.74
CA LEU A 93 3.55 -16.04 30.75
C LEU A 93 3.89 -14.58 31.10
N PHE A 94 5.16 -14.27 31.40
CA PHE A 94 5.54 -12.92 31.77
C PHE A 94 5.53 -11.93 30.59
N ALA A 95 5.75 -12.39 29.37
CA ALA A 95 5.49 -11.58 28.17
C ALA A 95 3.99 -11.25 28.02
N ILE A 96 3.10 -12.18 28.29
CA ILE A 96 1.64 -11.99 28.30
C ILE A 96 1.24 -11.04 29.43
N VAL A 97 1.77 -11.23 30.64
CA VAL A 97 1.53 -10.32 31.79
C VAL A 97 1.99 -8.90 31.43
N GLY A 98 3.18 -8.73 30.84
CA GLY A 98 3.67 -7.45 30.36
C GLY A 98 2.77 -6.80 29.31
N HIS A 99 2.21 -7.59 28.38
CA HIS A 99 1.24 -7.10 27.41
C HIS A 99 -0.09 -6.66 28.05
N MET A 100 -0.57 -7.41 29.03
CA MET A 100 -1.87 -7.13 29.67
C MET A 100 -1.79 -6.02 30.72
N TYR A 101 -0.68 -5.97 31.46
CA TYR A 101 -0.44 -5.05 32.58
C TYR A 101 0.90 -4.31 32.40
N PRO A 102 1.07 -3.53 31.33
CA PRO A 102 2.32 -2.83 31.06
C PRO A 102 2.53 -1.66 32.04
N ALA A 103 3.62 -1.69 32.80
CA ALA A 103 3.95 -0.64 33.79
C ALA A 103 4.03 0.74 33.16
N ILE A 104 4.62 0.86 31.96
CA ILE A 104 4.75 2.11 31.21
C ILE A 104 3.40 2.73 30.79
N TYR A 105 2.30 1.98 30.85
CA TYR A 105 0.95 2.45 30.54
C TYR A 105 -0.01 2.31 31.71
N LYS A 106 0.51 2.46 32.95
CA LYS A 106 -0.27 2.40 34.19
C LYS A 106 -1.08 1.09 34.29
N PHE A 107 -0.46 -0.02 33.92
CA PHE A 107 -1.03 -1.38 33.93
C PHE A 107 -2.33 -1.56 33.10
N LYS A 108 -2.52 -0.70 32.06
CA LYS A 108 -3.68 -0.77 31.15
C LYS A 108 -3.21 -1.25 29.78
N GLY A 109 -3.24 -2.54 29.51
CA GLY A 109 -2.80 -3.17 28.26
C GLY A 109 -3.92 -3.87 27.49
N GLY A 110 -3.50 -4.84 26.67
CA GLY A 110 -4.40 -5.67 25.84
C GLY A 110 -4.88 -6.93 26.57
N LYS A 111 -5.29 -7.96 25.80
CA LYS A 111 -5.84 -9.22 26.35
C LYS A 111 -4.90 -10.43 26.23
N GLY A 112 -3.73 -10.24 25.64
CA GLY A 112 -2.69 -11.26 25.59
C GLY A 112 -2.82 -12.32 24.49
N VAL A 113 -3.91 -12.36 23.71
CA VAL A 113 -4.11 -13.41 22.69
C VAL A 113 -2.99 -13.44 21.65
N ALA A 114 -2.70 -12.34 20.96
CA ALA A 114 -1.66 -12.30 19.93
C ALA A 114 -0.28 -12.68 20.51
N THR A 115 0.01 -12.26 21.75
CA THR A 115 1.25 -12.62 22.45
C THR A 115 1.26 -14.12 22.79
N SER A 116 0.13 -14.72 23.21
CA SER A 116 0.08 -16.16 23.45
C SER A 116 0.21 -17.00 22.17
N LEU A 117 -0.26 -16.48 21.01
CA LEU A 117 0.01 -17.15 19.73
C LEU A 117 1.52 -17.27 19.47
N GLY A 118 2.31 -16.27 19.85
CA GLY A 118 3.78 -16.33 19.77
C GLY A 118 4.38 -17.42 20.68
N VAL A 119 3.85 -17.56 21.88
CA VAL A 119 4.26 -18.63 22.81
C VAL A 119 3.91 -20.01 22.23
N PHE A 120 2.69 -20.19 21.77
CA PHE A 120 2.25 -21.44 21.15
C PHE A 120 2.96 -21.75 19.83
N MET A 121 3.44 -20.74 19.12
CA MET A 121 4.28 -20.93 17.92
C MET A 121 5.61 -21.63 18.25
N VAL A 122 6.20 -21.32 19.41
CA VAL A 122 7.42 -22.00 19.89
C VAL A 122 7.10 -23.40 20.43
N ALA A 123 5.95 -23.54 21.08
CA ALA A 123 5.53 -24.82 21.68
C ALA A 123 5.11 -25.83 20.60
N ASN A 124 4.23 -25.43 19.70
CA ASN A 124 3.67 -26.30 18.67
C ASN A 124 3.12 -25.55 17.46
N PRO A 125 3.97 -25.21 16.49
CA PRO A 125 3.58 -24.38 15.35
C PRO A 125 2.50 -25.02 14.48
N LEU A 126 2.54 -26.34 14.28
CA LEU A 126 1.60 -27.03 13.41
C LEU A 126 0.15 -26.94 13.91
N TRP A 127 -0.07 -27.26 15.18
CA TRP A 127 -1.41 -27.20 15.80
C TRP A 127 -1.87 -25.74 15.95
N LEU A 128 -0.94 -24.79 16.17
CA LEU A 128 -1.29 -23.39 16.18
C LEU A 128 -1.81 -22.93 14.81
N ILE A 129 -1.13 -23.28 13.71
CA ILE A 129 -1.56 -22.93 12.35
C ILE A 129 -2.96 -23.54 12.08
N ALA A 130 -3.18 -24.82 12.43
CA ALA A 130 -4.48 -25.45 12.26
C ALA A 130 -5.58 -24.74 13.06
N SER A 131 -5.34 -24.43 14.33
CA SER A 131 -6.29 -23.72 15.19
C SER A 131 -6.55 -22.29 14.70
N PHE A 132 -5.52 -21.62 14.18
CA PHE A 132 -5.63 -20.27 13.64
C PHE A 132 -6.47 -20.25 12.35
N ILE A 133 -6.30 -21.22 11.47
CA ILE A 133 -7.11 -21.36 10.24
C ILE A 133 -8.59 -21.52 10.62
N VAL A 134 -8.92 -22.40 11.55
CA VAL A 134 -10.30 -22.59 12.03
C VAL A 134 -10.84 -21.29 12.64
N GLY A 135 -10.06 -20.63 13.50
CA GLY A 135 -10.42 -19.35 14.11
C GLY A 135 -10.62 -18.23 13.09
N PHE A 136 -9.77 -18.19 12.05
CA PHE A 136 -9.89 -17.23 10.96
C PHE A 136 -11.21 -17.41 10.19
N PHE A 137 -11.53 -18.63 9.78
CA PHE A 137 -12.81 -18.92 9.10
C PHE A 137 -14.00 -18.63 10.01
N TYR A 138 -13.91 -18.91 11.31
CA TYR A 138 -14.96 -18.53 12.24
C TYR A 138 -15.18 -17.00 12.25
N VAL A 139 -14.12 -16.19 12.32
CA VAL A 139 -14.24 -14.70 12.24
C VAL A 139 -14.78 -14.28 10.89
N TRP A 140 -14.36 -14.94 9.82
CA TRP A 140 -14.81 -14.61 8.46
C TRP A 140 -16.32 -14.78 8.29
N PHE A 141 -16.91 -15.85 8.83
CA PHE A 141 -18.33 -16.15 8.67
C PHE A 141 -19.20 -15.50 9.75
N PHE A 142 -18.77 -15.55 11.01
CA PHE A 142 -19.58 -15.11 12.16
C PHE A 142 -19.21 -13.73 12.70
N ASP A 143 -18.04 -13.23 12.36
CA ASP A 143 -17.57 -11.87 12.67
C ASP A 143 -17.29 -11.60 14.17
N TYR A 144 -17.14 -12.64 15.02
CA TYR A 144 -16.83 -12.52 16.44
C TYR A 144 -15.38 -12.93 16.76
N GLY A 145 -14.48 -11.94 16.79
CA GLY A 145 -13.06 -12.19 17.08
C GLY A 145 -12.76 -12.67 18.49
N SER A 146 -13.61 -12.34 19.48
CA SER A 146 -13.46 -12.80 20.86
C SER A 146 -13.69 -14.32 21.00
N VAL A 147 -14.66 -14.85 20.28
CA VAL A 147 -14.96 -16.31 20.28
C VAL A 147 -13.80 -17.07 19.64
N ALA A 148 -13.33 -16.63 18.48
CA ALA A 148 -12.17 -17.25 17.83
C ALA A 148 -10.91 -17.20 18.73
N SER A 149 -10.67 -16.09 19.41
CA SER A 149 -9.56 -15.96 20.36
C SER A 149 -9.62 -16.96 21.49
N LEU A 150 -10.78 -17.09 22.13
CA LEU A 150 -10.99 -18.05 23.23
C LEU A 150 -10.89 -19.48 22.74
N PHE A 151 -11.45 -19.79 21.56
CA PHE A 151 -11.35 -21.08 20.92
C PHE A 151 -9.90 -21.51 20.68
N ILE A 152 -9.09 -20.64 20.02
CA ILE A 152 -7.69 -20.94 19.72
C ILE A 152 -6.90 -21.18 21.01
N VAL A 153 -7.04 -20.32 22.02
CA VAL A 153 -6.30 -20.46 23.27
C VAL A 153 -6.73 -21.73 24.01
N ALA A 154 -8.02 -22.07 24.06
CA ALA A 154 -8.50 -23.29 24.70
C ALA A 154 -7.99 -24.54 23.98
N THR A 155 -8.11 -24.59 22.65
CA THR A 155 -7.63 -25.72 21.83
C THR A 155 -6.14 -25.94 22.02
N MET A 156 -5.33 -24.86 21.93
CA MET A 156 -3.88 -24.94 22.13
C MET A 156 -3.52 -25.41 23.55
N SER A 157 -4.22 -24.90 24.57
CA SER A 157 -3.97 -25.34 25.97
C SER A 157 -4.30 -26.81 26.19
N ILE A 158 -5.39 -27.32 25.61
CA ILE A 158 -5.76 -28.74 25.70
C ILE A 158 -4.72 -29.60 24.97
N ILE A 159 -4.36 -29.26 23.75
CA ILE A 159 -3.38 -30.03 22.96
C ILE A 159 -2.02 -30.06 23.68
N GLN A 160 -1.57 -28.94 24.20
CA GLN A 160 -0.30 -28.85 24.92
C GLN A 160 -0.34 -29.60 26.24
N GLY A 161 -1.44 -29.56 27.00
CA GLY A 161 -1.62 -30.34 28.21
C GLY A 161 -1.54 -31.84 27.93
N TYR A 162 -2.17 -32.32 26.85
CA TYR A 162 -2.05 -33.70 26.41
C TYR A 162 -0.62 -34.09 26.04
N GLN A 163 0.07 -33.25 25.26
CA GLN A 163 1.47 -33.53 24.88
C GLN A 163 2.44 -33.47 26.05
N ASN A 164 2.23 -32.57 27.01
CA ASN A 164 3.00 -32.56 28.26
C ASN A 164 2.79 -33.87 29.04
N SER A 165 1.56 -34.38 29.14
CA SER A 165 1.26 -35.64 29.79
C SER A 165 1.85 -36.87 29.09
N ALA A 166 2.10 -36.75 27.76
CA ALA A 166 2.81 -37.81 27.02
C ALA A 166 4.35 -37.70 27.15
N LYS A 167 4.87 -36.48 27.38
CA LYS A 167 6.32 -36.18 27.46
C LYS A 167 6.89 -36.43 28.86
N TYR A 168 6.14 -36.12 29.92
CA TYR A 168 6.60 -36.17 31.31
C TYR A 168 5.93 -37.26 32.10
N ALA A 169 6.65 -37.86 33.06
CA ALA A 169 6.10 -38.88 33.90
C ALA A 169 4.93 -38.36 34.75
N THR A 170 3.88 -39.17 34.88
CA THR A 170 2.72 -38.84 35.70
C THR A 170 3.13 -38.59 37.15
N GLY A 171 2.70 -37.46 37.72
CA GLY A 171 3.04 -37.05 39.09
C GLY A 171 4.43 -36.38 39.22
N SER A 172 5.17 -36.21 38.14
CA SER A 172 6.47 -35.48 38.20
C SER A 172 6.29 -33.99 38.49
N ALA A 173 7.28 -33.41 39.14
CA ALA A 173 7.30 -31.96 39.40
C ALA A 173 7.37 -31.14 38.11
N GLU A 174 8.04 -31.65 37.07
CA GLU A 174 8.10 -31.06 35.73
C GLU A 174 6.73 -30.99 35.10
N LEU A 175 5.97 -32.10 35.04
CA LEU A 175 4.63 -32.12 34.50
C LEU A 175 3.71 -31.13 35.22
N LEU A 176 3.77 -31.10 36.55
CA LEU A 176 2.98 -30.17 37.35
C LEU A 176 3.36 -28.73 37.03
N SER A 177 4.65 -28.40 37.01
CA SER A 177 5.14 -27.04 36.76
C SER A 177 4.76 -26.52 35.37
N VAL A 178 4.97 -27.33 34.33
CA VAL A 178 4.66 -26.95 32.93
C VAL A 178 3.15 -26.75 32.76
N ASN A 179 2.32 -27.64 33.32
CA ASN A 179 0.86 -27.54 33.22
C ASN A 179 0.29 -26.40 34.09
N LEU A 180 0.89 -26.06 35.22
CA LEU A 180 0.49 -24.88 36.01
C LEU A 180 0.79 -23.57 35.25
N LEU A 181 1.94 -23.46 34.59
CA LEU A 181 2.27 -22.30 33.75
C LEU A 181 1.33 -22.18 32.55
N LEU A 182 1.05 -23.29 31.88
CA LEU A 182 0.10 -23.35 30.77
C LEU A 182 -1.32 -22.96 31.22
N PHE A 183 -1.77 -23.47 32.37
CA PHE A 183 -3.06 -23.10 32.97
C PHE A 183 -3.11 -21.62 33.35
N ALA A 184 -2.02 -21.06 33.89
CA ALA A 184 -1.94 -19.63 34.20
C ALA A 184 -2.10 -18.78 32.94
N ILE A 185 -1.48 -19.14 31.80
CA ILE A 185 -1.67 -18.46 30.50
C ILE A 185 -3.14 -18.52 30.06
N PHE A 186 -3.73 -19.73 30.10
CA PHE A 186 -5.14 -19.94 29.77
C PHE A 186 -6.07 -19.08 30.65
N ALA A 187 -5.93 -19.16 31.96
CA ALA A 187 -6.78 -18.46 32.92
C ALA A 187 -6.69 -16.95 32.79
N LEU A 188 -5.48 -16.40 32.61
CA LEU A 188 -5.28 -14.96 32.41
C LEU A 188 -6.02 -14.43 31.16
N ILE A 189 -5.93 -15.15 30.04
CA ILE A 189 -6.57 -14.73 28.79
C ILE A 189 -8.08 -14.85 28.90
N TRP A 190 -8.60 -15.92 29.50
CA TRP A 190 -10.04 -16.09 29.72
C TRP A 190 -10.57 -15.00 30.65
N PHE A 191 -9.87 -14.72 31.76
CA PHE A 191 -10.23 -13.62 32.66
C PHE A 191 -10.23 -12.25 31.95
N ALA A 192 -9.26 -11.99 31.07
CA ALA A 192 -9.23 -10.77 30.27
C ALA A 192 -10.42 -10.65 29.29
N HIS A 193 -11.06 -11.77 28.95
CA HIS A 193 -12.24 -11.78 28.09
C HIS A 193 -13.58 -11.76 28.83
N ARG A 194 -13.61 -11.64 30.16
CA ARG A 194 -14.85 -11.62 30.95
C ARG A 194 -15.91 -10.64 30.46
N THR A 195 -15.48 -9.43 30.05
CA THR A 195 -16.39 -8.42 29.48
C THR A 195 -16.89 -8.78 28.09
N ASN A 196 -16.10 -9.51 27.28
CA ASN A 196 -16.54 -10.02 25.99
C ASN A 196 -17.54 -11.15 26.18
N ILE A 197 -17.29 -12.06 27.12
CA ILE A 197 -18.22 -13.17 27.45
C ILE A 197 -19.57 -12.61 27.87
N VAL A 198 -19.60 -11.61 28.77
CA VAL A 198 -20.85 -10.95 29.17
C VAL A 198 -21.55 -10.33 27.95
N ARG A 199 -20.81 -9.61 27.08
CA ARG A 199 -21.40 -9.03 25.86
C ARG A 199 -21.89 -10.08 24.86
N LEU A 200 -21.22 -11.22 24.75
CA LEU A 200 -21.67 -12.34 23.92
C LEU A 200 -23.00 -12.90 24.42
N LEU A 201 -23.11 -13.14 25.72
CA LEU A 201 -24.34 -13.62 26.35
C LEU A 201 -25.51 -12.65 26.19
N LEU A 202 -25.23 -11.35 26.18
CA LEU A 202 -26.22 -10.29 25.96
C LEU A 202 -26.48 -9.97 24.47
N GLY A 203 -25.87 -10.66 23.53
CA GLY A 203 -25.96 -10.37 22.09
C GLY A 203 -25.37 -9.02 21.68
N LYS A 204 -24.52 -8.39 22.52
CA LYS A 204 -23.94 -7.04 22.34
C LYS A 204 -22.44 -7.06 22.02
N GLU A 205 -21.89 -8.20 21.62
CA GLU A 205 -20.45 -8.28 21.33
C GLU A 205 -20.09 -7.53 20.04
N ASN A 206 -18.92 -6.90 20.07
CA ASN A 206 -18.42 -6.11 18.96
C ASN A 206 -18.04 -6.99 17.77
N LYS A 207 -18.62 -6.71 16.59
CA LYS A 207 -18.25 -7.35 15.34
C LYS A 207 -16.80 -7.00 14.94
N ALA A 208 -16.10 -7.94 14.34
CA ALA A 208 -14.74 -7.75 13.83
C ALA A 208 -14.73 -6.83 12.59
N ASN A 209 -15.77 -6.89 11.77
CA ASN A 209 -15.89 -6.21 10.47
C ASN A 209 -14.79 -6.60 9.46
N LEU A 210 -14.33 -7.85 9.54
CA LEU A 210 -13.20 -8.34 8.74
C LEU A 210 -13.49 -8.24 7.24
N GLN A 211 -14.60 -8.83 6.78
CA GLN A 211 -15.01 -8.78 5.36
C GLN A 211 -15.19 -7.34 4.86
N LYS A 212 -15.81 -6.47 5.68
CA LYS A 212 -16.03 -5.06 5.34
C LYS A 212 -14.69 -4.32 5.17
N SER A 213 -13.72 -4.61 6.03
CA SER A 213 -12.38 -4.03 5.97
C SER A 213 -11.64 -4.45 4.69
N PHE A 214 -11.71 -5.74 4.31
CA PHE A 214 -11.12 -6.25 3.07
C PHE A 214 -11.80 -5.65 1.83
N LYS A 215 -13.12 -5.62 1.77
CA LYS A 215 -13.87 -4.99 0.65
C LYS A 215 -13.48 -3.53 0.47
N LYS A 216 -13.39 -2.76 1.56
CA LYS A 216 -12.97 -1.34 1.50
C LYS A 216 -11.55 -1.18 0.96
N LYS A 217 -10.62 -2.05 1.37
CA LYS A 217 -9.23 -2.03 0.88
C LYS A 217 -9.19 -2.32 -0.62
N LEU A 218 -9.90 -3.35 -1.08
CA LEU A 218 -9.96 -3.72 -2.50
C LEU A 218 -10.56 -2.60 -3.37
N GLN A 219 -11.64 -1.97 -2.90
CA GLN A 219 -12.26 -0.83 -3.59
C GLN A 219 -11.30 0.37 -3.70
N LYS A 220 -10.51 0.62 -2.64
CA LYS A 220 -9.50 1.69 -2.66
C LYS A 220 -8.41 1.40 -3.69
N GLN A 221 -7.89 0.16 -3.72
CA GLN A 221 -6.89 -0.26 -4.71
C GLN A 221 -7.39 -0.08 -6.13
N LYS A 222 -8.60 -0.59 -6.45
CA LYS A 222 -9.21 -0.42 -7.78
C LYS A 222 -9.37 1.05 -8.18
N LYS A 223 -9.74 1.94 -7.24
CA LYS A 223 -9.84 3.37 -7.53
C LYS A 223 -8.48 4.01 -7.83
N GLU A 224 -7.43 3.57 -7.14
CA GLU A 224 -6.07 4.06 -7.38
C GLU A 224 -5.52 3.55 -8.73
N GLU A 225 -5.77 2.29 -9.09
CA GLU A 225 -5.42 1.72 -10.39
C GLU A 225 -6.09 2.50 -11.53
N VAL A 226 -7.42 2.69 -11.49
CA VAL A 226 -8.15 3.48 -12.49
C VAL A 226 -7.64 4.92 -12.59
N LYS A 227 -7.28 5.54 -11.46
CA LYS A 227 -6.74 6.90 -11.46
C LYS A 227 -5.35 6.97 -12.12
N THR A 228 -4.52 5.97 -11.90
CA THR A 228 -3.19 5.87 -12.52
C THR A 228 -3.33 5.70 -14.03
N GLU A 229 -4.15 4.76 -14.46
CA GLU A 229 -4.45 4.48 -15.87
C GLU A 229 -5.00 5.72 -16.60
N TYR A 230 -5.94 6.44 -15.96
CA TYR A 230 -6.43 7.72 -16.49
C TYR A 230 -5.33 8.77 -16.66
N GLN A 231 -4.40 8.89 -15.70
CA GLN A 231 -3.30 9.87 -15.81
C GLN A 231 -2.31 9.48 -16.92
N GLU A 232 -2.03 8.19 -17.11
CA GLU A 232 -1.20 7.67 -18.20
C GLU A 232 -1.83 8.00 -19.55
N GLN A 233 -3.08 7.62 -19.80
CA GLN A 233 -3.81 7.92 -21.04
C GLN A 233 -3.88 9.44 -21.31
N LYS A 234 -4.11 10.24 -20.28
CA LYS A 234 -4.11 11.71 -20.41
C LYS A 234 -2.73 12.26 -20.80
N SER A 235 -1.65 11.65 -20.32
CA SER A 235 -0.28 12.07 -20.67
C SER A 235 0.06 11.71 -22.11
N GLU A 236 -0.33 10.52 -22.56
CA GLU A 236 -0.16 10.05 -23.96
C GLU A 236 -0.94 10.95 -24.93
N LEU A 237 -2.21 11.20 -24.67
CA LEU A 237 -3.03 12.08 -25.49
C LEU A 237 -2.45 13.51 -25.59
N LYS A 238 -1.87 14.02 -24.51
CA LYS A 238 -1.17 15.33 -24.56
C LYS A 238 0.08 15.30 -25.44
N GLN A 239 0.82 14.20 -25.45
CA GLN A 239 2.00 14.04 -26.30
C GLN A 239 1.60 13.94 -27.78
N GLU A 240 0.59 13.13 -28.11
CA GLU A 240 0.03 13.03 -29.46
C GLU A 240 -0.46 14.38 -29.98
N PHE A 241 -1.24 15.11 -29.17
CA PHE A 241 -1.72 16.43 -29.53
C PHE A 241 -0.58 17.42 -29.80
N LYS A 242 0.48 17.36 -29.01
CA LYS A 242 1.68 18.20 -29.21
C LYS A 242 2.42 17.86 -30.51
N ALA A 243 2.53 16.56 -30.82
CA ALA A 243 3.15 16.07 -32.06
C ALA A 243 2.34 16.51 -33.29
N LEU A 244 1.03 16.29 -33.28
CA LEU A 244 0.12 16.69 -34.35
C LEU A 244 0.15 18.22 -34.60
N LYS A 245 0.18 19.02 -33.54
CA LYS A 245 0.30 20.46 -33.64
C LYS A 245 1.64 20.92 -34.24
N ALA A 246 2.71 20.20 -33.94
CA ALA A 246 4.03 20.48 -34.51
C ALA A 246 4.09 20.11 -35.99
N GLU A 247 3.50 18.99 -36.41
CA GLU A 247 3.37 18.55 -37.80
C GLU A 247 2.54 19.56 -38.60
N TYR A 248 1.36 19.92 -38.16
CA TYR A 248 0.52 20.94 -38.78
C TYR A 248 1.25 22.27 -38.98
N ARG A 249 2.02 22.74 -38.02
CA ARG A 249 2.83 23.97 -38.15
C ARG A 249 3.91 23.84 -39.22
N ARG A 250 4.53 22.65 -39.39
CA ARG A 250 5.52 22.39 -40.44
C ARG A 250 4.88 22.45 -41.82
N ASP A 251 3.71 21.81 -41.99
CA ASP A 251 2.97 21.78 -43.26
C ASP A 251 2.48 23.14 -43.69
N VAL A 252 1.92 23.92 -42.77
CA VAL A 252 1.52 25.32 -43.06
C VAL A 252 2.70 26.16 -43.44
N LYS A 253 3.88 25.99 -42.80
CA LYS A 253 5.11 26.73 -43.13
C LYS A 253 5.65 26.33 -44.52
N ALA A 254 5.62 25.06 -44.87
CA ALA A 254 6.02 24.52 -46.17
C ALA A 254 5.12 25.07 -47.29
N LYS A 255 3.81 24.98 -47.11
CA LYS A 255 2.83 25.50 -48.08
C LYS A 255 2.89 27.01 -48.28
N LYS A 256 3.14 27.75 -47.20
CA LYS A 256 3.37 29.21 -47.29
C LYS A 256 4.65 29.55 -48.07
N LYS A 257 5.72 28.76 -47.95
CA LYS A 257 6.97 28.94 -48.70
C LYS A 257 6.77 28.64 -50.19
N GLU A 258 6.00 27.63 -50.52
CA GLU A 258 5.66 27.23 -51.87
C GLU A 258 4.81 28.31 -52.58
N LEU A 259 3.73 28.75 -51.94
CA LEU A 259 2.89 29.86 -52.42
C LEU A 259 3.73 31.15 -52.69
N LYS A 260 4.69 31.46 -51.84
CA LYS A 260 5.57 32.61 -52.00
C LYS A 260 6.50 32.49 -53.22
N LYS A 261 6.92 31.24 -53.56
CA LYS A 261 7.68 30.96 -54.78
C LYS A 261 6.80 31.14 -56.04
N GLN A 262 5.60 30.56 -56.02
CA GLN A 262 4.64 30.68 -57.11
C GLN A 262 4.27 32.15 -57.38
N TYR A 263 3.99 32.91 -56.33
CA TYR A 263 3.70 34.35 -56.44
C TYR A 263 4.86 35.12 -57.10
N LYS A 264 6.11 34.89 -56.70
CA LYS A 264 7.27 35.52 -57.33
C LYS A 264 7.46 35.10 -58.79
N GLN A 265 7.12 33.89 -59.17
CA GLN A 265 7.17 33.41 -60.54
C GLN A 265 6.13 34.12 -61.43
N ILE A 266 4.90 34.21 -60.95
CA ILE A 266 3.82 34.92 -61.62
C ILE A 266 4.15 36.43 -61.76
N GLU A 267 4.68 37.06 -60.72
CA GLU A 267 5.13 38.45 -60.77
C GLU A 267 6.22 38.71 -61.83
N ARG A 268 7.18 37.79 -61.98
CA ARG A 268 8.22 37.87 -63.02
C ARG A 268 7.66 37.64 -64.40
N SER A 269 6.75 36.67 -64.62
CA SER A 269 6.15 36.48 -65.94
C SER A 269 5.25 37.62 -66.35
N LEU A 270 4.53 38.22 -65.41
CA LEU A 270 3.77 39.48 -65.72
C LEU A 270 4.68 40.67 -66.10
N LYS A 271 5.77 40.86 -65.36
CA LYS A 271 6.73 41.92 -65.70
C LYS A 271 7.36 41.67 -67.06
N GLN A 272 7.70 40.46 -67.43
CA GLN A 272 8.24 40.12 -68.73
C GLN A 272 7.21 40.36 -69.83
N SER A 273 5.97 39.84 -69.64
CA SER A 273 4.90 40.09 -70.63
C SER A 273 4.57 41.60 -70.83
N THR A 274 4.63 42.38 -69.76
CA THR A 274 4.41 43.85 -69.87
C THR A 274 5.57 44.51 -70.59
N ALA A 275 6.81 44.08 -70.36
CA ALA A 275 7.99 44.58 -71.06
C ALA A 275 7.94 44.21 -72.55
N ASP A 276 7.54 42.99 -72.91
CA ASP A 276 7.40 42.49 -74.27
C ASP A 276 6.29 43.31 -75.02
N ILE A 277 5.16 43.60 -74.38
CA ILE A 277 4.11 44.45 -74.94
C ILE A 277 4.63 45.90 -75.20
N MET A 278 5.31 46.46 -74.22
CA MET A 278 5.90 47.80 -74.40
C MET A 278 7.00 47.88 -75.53
N ALA A 279 7.80 46.80 -75.64
CA ALA A 279 8.76 46.68 -76.68
C ALA A 279 8.12 46.62 -78.06
N ASN A 280 7.06 45.81 -78.21
CA ASN A 280 6.31 45.71 -79.47
C ASN A 280 5.60 47.06 -79.84
N GLU A 281 5.00 47.76 -78.83
CA GLU A 281 4.40 49.10 -79.05
C GLU A 281 5.46 50.13 -79.48
N ILE A 282 6.68 50.03 -79.01
CA ILE A 282 7.79 50.93 -79.40
C ILE A 282 8.25 50.58 -80.86
N GLU A 283 8.36 49.25 -81.19
CA GLU A 283 8.71 48.86 -82.52
C GLU A 283 7.65 49.23 -83.56
N GLU A 284 6.38 49.10 -83.25
CA GLU A 284 5.28 49.53 -84.10
C GLU A 284 5.25 51.04 -84.30
N ASN A 285 5.48 51.82 -83.28
CA ASN A 285 5.57 53.27 -83.39
C ASN A 285 6.82 53.79 -84.17
N VAL A 286 7.93 53.05 -84.10
CA VAL A 286 9.14 53.34 -84.88
C VAL A 286 8.94 53.07 -86.39
N THR A 287 8.29 51.89 -86.68
CA THR A 287 7.99 51.55 -88.10
C THR A 287 6.97 52.46 -88.68
N ASP A 288 5.95 52.93 -87.96
CA ASP A 288 4.98 53.91 -88.42
C ASP A 288 5.63 55.30 -88.61
N SER A 289 6.60 55.69 -87.74
CA SER A 289 7.36 56.91 -87.90
C SER A 289 8.30 56.91 -89.12
N GLU A 290 8.97 55.76 -89.39
CA GLU A 290 9.81 55.56 -90.58
C GLU A 290 8.97 55.49 -91.85
N ALA A 291 7.79 54.85 -91.78
CA ALA A 291 6.87 54.87 -92.94
C ALA A 291 6.35 56.27 -93.27
N ASN A 292 5.95 57.02 -92.23
CA ASN A 292 5.51 58.41 -92.41
C ASN A 292 6.65 59.31 -92.90
N ALA A 293 7.87 59.14 -92.42
CA ALA A 293 9.04 59.85 -92.93
C ALA A 293 9.38 59.48 -94.36
N ALA A 294 9.20 58.24 -94.78
CA ALA A 294 9.36 57.80 -96.16
C ALA A 294 8.29 58.40 -97.09
N VAL A 295 7.02 58.47 -96.61
CA VAL A 295 5.93 59.14 -97.35
C VAL A 295 6.16 60.61 -97.47
N GLU A 296 6.63 61.32 -96.45
CA GLU A 296 7.03 62.78 -96.55
C GLU A 296 8.17 62.97 -97.52
N ASN A 297 9.19 62.12 -97.53
CA ASN A 297 10.30 62.23 -98.49
C ASN A 297 9.89 61.97 -99.96
N ILE A 298 8.88 61.10 -100.18
CA ILE A 298 8.34 60.87 -101.56
C ILE A 298 7.49 62.07 -101.97
N THR A 299 6.67 62.64 -101.13
CA THR A 299 5.86 63.84 -101.42
C THR A 299 6.72 65.08 -101.62
N GLU A 300 7.85 65.23 -100.93
CA GLU A 300 8.84 66.31 -101.21
C GLU A 300 9.56 66.13 -102.55
N LYS A 301 9.82 64.86 -102.94
CA LYS A 301 10.44 64.64 -104.27
C LYS A 301 9.47 64.84 -105.40
N GLU A 302 8.18 64.50 -105.30
CA GLU A 302 7.20 64.73 -106.29
C GLU A 302 6.90 66.22 -106.49
N ASN A 303 6.90 67.03 -105.43
CA ASN A 303 6.76 68.51 -105.49
C ASN A 303 7.96 69.23 -106.07
N LYS A 304 9.14 68.60 -106.18
CA LYS A 304 10.38 69.20 -106.83
C LYS A 304 10.49 68.86 -108.31
N THR A 305 9.61 68.03 -108.87
CA THR A 305 9.61 67.67 -110.32
C THR A 305 8.55 68.36 -111.11
N GLU A 306 7.65 69.15 -110.44
CA GLU A 306 6.59 69.98 -111.14
C GLU A 306 6.86 71.50 -111.20
N ASN A 307 8.14 71.97 -111.00
CA ASN A 307 8.50 73.34 -111.23
C ASN A 307 9.65 73.50 -112.23
#